data_14d3bb4eba1847ecf9206656e0d2224e
#
_entry.id   14d3bb4eba1847ecf9206656e0d2224e
#
_cell.length_a   1.000
_cell.length_b   1.000
_cell.length_c   1.000
_cell.angle_alpha   90.00
_cell.angle_beta   90.00
_cell.angle_gamma   90.00
#
_symmetry.space_group_name_H-M   'P 1'
#
loop_
_entity.id
_entity.type
_entity.pdbx_description
1 polymer ?
#
loop_
_entity_poly.entity_id
_entity_poly.type
_entity_poly.pdbx_seq_one_letter_code
_entity_poly.pdbx_strand_id
1 'polypeptide(L)'
;MRITLLANAGLYIEIEDKRFLLDAIHYDEAYVFSRLPKNLCWDMLHGVGKYANVENILLSHFHPDHFTQKELISYINNNNVREFFSSEKINKRSELIKCLKENNVSCNIIEKQGKKNFKVGNVDVSAFYTPHLGEIYKDVINICYILKGENKSVLFIADGDYQEEFFIDNLANENINAVFVTPIFFNNKKGRAILENIIRAEKTVIYHIPFEEDDKKHYYQIALRDSKRFKEQIKNTEILHVKEQLIII
;
A
#
# COMPACT_ATOMS: atom_id res chain seq x y z
N MET A 1 8.56 3.47 13.42
CA MET A 1 7.55 2.79 12.60
C MET A 1 8.15 1.49 12.08
N ARG A 2 7.38 0.40 12.06
CA ARG A 2 7.82 -0.94 11.57
C ARG A 2 6.89 -1.37 10.44
N ILE A 3 7.44 -1.83 9.35
CA ILE A 3 6.67 -2.22 8.15
C ILE A 3 7.14 -3.60 7.70
N THR A 4 6.22 -4.55 7.58
CA THR A 4 6.50 -5.95 7.21
C THR A 4 5.80 -6.28 5.90
N LEU A 5 6.52 -6.86 4.94
CA LEU A 5 5.97 -7.33 3.67
C LEU A 5 5.24 -8.66 3.87
N LEU A 6 3.95 -8.73 3.55
CA LEU A 6 3.12 -9.94 3.70
C LEU A 6 2.79 -10.62 2.38
N ALA A 7 2.67 -9.84 1.33
CA ALA A 7 2.34 -10.28 -0.02
C ALA A 7 3.01 -9.34 -1.03
N ASN A 8 2.88 -9.58 -2.31
CA ASN A 8 3.46 -8.74 -3.37
C ASN A 8 3.37 -7.22 -3.10
N ALA A 9 2.16 -6.71 -2.91
CA ALA A 9 1.89 -5.32 -2.53
C ALA A 9 1.48 -5.16 -1.07
N GLY A 10 1.26 -6.27 -0.37
CA GLY A 10 0.65 -6.31 0.96
C GLY A 10 1.61 -5.96 2.08
N LEU A 11 1.25 -4.96 2.88
CA LEU A 11 2.06 -4.49 4.01
C LEU A 11 1.29 -4.56 5.33
N TYR A 12 1.98 -4.99 6.38
CA TYR A 12 1.58 -4.82 7.77
C TYR A 12 2.42 -3.69 8.38
N ILE A 13 1.75 -2.71 8.95
CA ILE A 13 2.36 -1.47 9.42
C ILE A 13 2.05 -1.28 10.89
N GLU A 14 3.10 -1.09 11.70
CA GLU A 14 3.03 -0.74 13.12
C GLU A 14 3.57 0.69 13.30
N ILE A 15 2.71 1.57 13.78
CA ILE A 15 3.03 2.98 14.04
C ILE A 15 2.37 3.40 15.35
N GLU A 16 3.15 3.92 16.29
CA GLU A 16 2.73 4.18 17.66
C GLU A 16 2.08 2.92 18.28
N ASP A 17 0.86 3.04 18.78
CA ASP A 17 0.06 1.93 19.30
C ASP A 17 -0.92 1.35 18.26
N LYS A 18 -0.83 1.78 16.99
CA LYS A 18 -1.75 1.41 15.92
C LYS A 18 -1.14 0.45 14.91
N ARG A 19 -1.99 -0.40 14.36
CA ARG A 19 -1.65 -1.37 13.32
C ARG A 19 -2.54 -1.17 12.11
N PHE A 20 -1.94 -1.31 10.93
CA PHE A 20 -2.64 -1.16 9.67
C PHE A 20 -2.28 -2.32 8.73
N LEU A 21 -3.23 -2.74 7.91
CA LEU A 21 -2.99 -3.55 6.72
C LEU A 21 -3.19 -2.68 5.49
N LEU A 22 -2.17 -2.57 4.65
CA LEU A 22 -2.28 -1.91 3.35
C LEU A 22 -2.16 -2.97 2.25
N ASP A 23 -3.21 -3.13 1.43
CA ASP A 23 -3.27 -4.05 0.29
C ASP A 23 -2.86 -5.51 0.63
N ALA A 24 -3.02 -5.91 1.90
CA ALA A 24 -2.44 -7.14 2.42
C ALA A 24 -3.36 -8.37 2.31
N ILE A 25 -4.63 -8.17 1.98
CA ILE A 25 -5.62 -9.26 1.96
C ILE A 25 -6.00 -9.58 0.53
N HIS A 26 -5.12 -10.30 -0.17
CA HIS A 26 -5.39 -10.83 -1.50
C HIS A 26 -4.87 -12.27 -1.64
N TYR A 27 -5.65 -13.10 -2.32
CA TYR A 27 -5.38 -14.53 -2.49
C TYR A 27 -5.87 -15.04 -3.84
N ASP A 28 -5.65 -14.30 -4.92
CA ASP A 28 -6.03 -14.74 -6.26
C ASP A 28 -4.96 -15.67 -6.84
N GLU A 29 -5.31 -16.95 -7.04
CA GLU A 29 -4.41 -17.98 -7.57
C GLU A 29 -4.12 -17.83 -9.06
N ALA A 30 -4.97 -17.12 -9.78
CA ALA A 30 -4.80 -16.90 -11.21
C ALA A 30 -3.81 -15.77 -11.54
N TYR A 31 -3.43 -14.98 -10.56
CA TYR A 31 -2.55 -13.84 -10.78
C TYR A 31 -1.07 -14.24 -10.70
N VAL A 32 -0.24 -13.55 -11.48
CA VAL A 32 1.22 -13.83 -11.58
C VAL A 32 2.04 -13.28 -10.41
N PHE A 33 1.44 -12.44 -9.58
CA PHE A 33 2.09 -11.84 -8.43
C PHE A 33 1.89 -12.69 -7.17
N SER A 34 2.84 -12.57 -6.24
CA SER A 34 2.80 -13.32 -4.98
C SER A 34 1.63 -12.89 -4.11
N ARG A 35 0.73 -13.82 -3.88
CA ARG A 35 -0.37 -13.67 -2.93
C ARG A 35 0.10 -13.83 -1.48
N LEU A 36 -0.80 -13.54 -0.56
CA LEU A 36 -0.58 -13.83 0.86
C LEU A 36 -0.24 -15.34 1.04
N PRO A 37 0.86 -15.69 1.72
CA PRO A 37 1.23 -17.08 1.95
C PRO A 37 0.09 -17.87 2.61
N LYS A 38 -0.13 -19.11 2.17
CA LYS A 38 -1.30 -19.92 2.55
C LYS A 38 -1.51 -20.05 4.06
N ASN A 39 -0.45 -20.27 4.82
CA ASN A 39 -0.50 -20.34 6.27
C ASN A 39 -0.88 -18.99 6.91
N LEU A 40 -0.25 -17.90 6.47
CA LEU A 40 -0.59 -16.56 6.94
C LEU A 40 -2.03 -16.17 6.57
N CYS A 41 -2.46 -16.49 5.36
CA CYS A 41 -3.82 -16.27 4.92
C CYS A 41 -4.81 -17.01 5.83
N TRP A 42 -4.56 -18.30 6.09
CA TRP A 42 -5.41 -19.08 6.98
C TRP A 42 -5.47 -18.48 8.39
N ASP A 43 -4.34 -18.15 8.99
CA ASP A 43 -4.25 -17.55 10.32
C ASP A 43 -5.03 -16.23 10.38
N MET A 44 -4.78 -15.33 9.45
CA MET A 44 -5.43 -14.02 9.37
C MET A 44 -6.95 -14.15 9.20
N LEU A 45 -7.40 -15.03 8.29
CA LEU A 45 -8.84 -15.23 8.04
C LEU A 45 -9.57 -15.89 9.21
N HIS A 46 -8.87 -16.57 10.12
CA HIS A 46 -9.44 -17.19 11.33
C HIS A 46 -9.21 -16.37 12.61
N GLY A 47 -8.71 -15.15 12.48
CA GLY A 47 -8.50 -14.26 13.62
C GLY A 47 -7.38 -14.69 14.57
N VAL A 48 -6.40 -15.46 14.08
CA VAL A 48 -5.27 -15.98 14.87
C VAL A 48 -3.92 -15.49 14.31
N GLY A 49 -2.89 -15.58 15.14
CA GLY A 49 -1.53 -15.21 14.76
C GLY A 49 -1.24 -13.70 14.79
N LYS A 50 -0.03 -13.36 14.34
CA LYS A 50 0.54 -12.01 14.49
C LYS A 50 -0.23 -10.93 13.72
N TYR A 51 -0.77 -11.28 12.57
CA TYR A 51 -1.40 -10.34 11.64
C TYR A 51 -2.92 -10.36 11.70
N ALA A 52 -3.49 -11.08 12.66
CA ALA A 52 -4.90 -11.05 12.96
C ALA A 52 -5.27 -9.82 13.82
N ASN A 53 -6.57 -9.52 13.88
CA ASN A 53 -7.14 -8.46 14.70
C ASN A 53 -6.47 -7.08 14.48
N VAL A 54 -6.10 -6.78 13.23
CA VAL A 54 -5.66 -5.46 12.84
C VAL A 54 -6.89 -4.59 12.57
N GLU A 55 -7.01 -3.51 13.31
CA GLU A 55 -8.22 -2.69 13.35
C GLU A 55 -8.40 -1.82 12.10
N ASN A 56 -7.31 -1.52 11.36
CA ASN A 56 -7.32 -0.52 10.30
C ASN A 56 -6.87 -1.12 8.98
N ILE A 57 -7.70 -1.05 7.96
CA ILE A 57 -7.42 -1.58 6.63
C ILE A 57 -7.40 -0.44 5.62
N LEU A 58 -6.31 -0.32 4.88
CA LEU A 58 -6.11 0.62 3.78
C LEU A 58 -6.13 -0.17 2.46
N LEU A 59 -6.94 0.25 1.52
CA LEU A 59 -6.97 -0.31 0.17
C LEU A 59 -6.64 0.78 -0.84
N SER A 60 -5.56 0.58 -1.60
CA SER A 60 -5.16 1.52 -2.64
C SER A 60 -6.09 1.46 -3.86
N HIS A 61 -6.38 0.26 -4.34
CA HIS A 61 -7.29 0.04 -5.47
C HIS A 61 -7.79 -1.42 -5.55
N PHE A 62 -8.66 -1.73 -6.52
CA PHE A 62 -9.38 -3.01 -6.60
C PHE A 62 -8.78 -3.99 -7.64
N HIS A 63 -7.47 -4.02 -7.86
CA HIS A 63 -6.85 -5.07 -8.65
C HIS A 63 -6.63 -6.35 -7.83
N PRO A 64 -6.58 -7.53 -8.49
CA PRO A 64 -6.52 -8.82 -7.79
C PRO A 64 -5.27 -9.04 -6.95
N ASP A 65 -4.18 -8.37 -7.25
CA ASP A 65 -2.90 -8.41 -6.51
C ASP A 65 -2.81 -7.41 -5.34
N HIS A 66 -3.89 -6.67 -5.09
CA HIS A 66 -4.07 -5.79 -3.93
C HIS A 66 -5.29 -6.19 -3.09
N PHE A 67 -6.28 -6.84 -3.72
CA PHE A 67 -7.58 -7.06 -3.10
C PHE A 67 -8.26 -8.33 -3.61
N THR A 68 -8.75 -9.16 -2.69
CA THR A 68 -9.69 -10.25 -2.98
C THR A 68 -10.90 -10.12 -2.06
N GLN A 69 -12.09 -9.87 -2.64
CA GLN A 69 -13.29 -9.53 -1.88
C GLN A 69 -13.69 -10.62 -0.87
N LYS A 70 -13.63 -11.89 -1.28
CA LYS A 70 -14.01 -13.04 -0.45
C LYS A 70 -13.14 -13.11 0.82
N GLU A 71 -11.83 -12.99 0.66
CA GLU A 71 -10.86 -13.06 1.74
C GLU A 71 -10.99 -11.84 2.66
N LEU A 72 -11.19 -10.64 2.11
CA LEU A 72 -11.41 -9.45 2.92
C LEU A 72 -12.70 -9.55 3.76
N ILE A 73 -13.80 -10.02 3.18
CA ILE A 73 -15.05 -10.27 3.91
C ILE A 73 -14.83 -11.29 5.03
N SER A 74 -14.12 -12.39 4.74
CA SER A 74 -13.79 -13.38 5.76
C SER A 74 -12.92 -12.78 6.88
N TYR A 75 -11.94 -11.95 6.54
CA TYR A 75 -11.11 -11.27 7.52
C TYR A 75 -11.95 -10.35 8.41
N ILE A 76 -12.81 -9.52 7.85
CA ILE A 76 -13.67 -8.59 8.60
C ILE A 76 -14.58 -9.36 9.56
N ASN A 77 -15.17 -10.47 9.13
CA ASN A 77 -16.09 -11.27 9.95
C ASN A 77 -15.42 -11.99 11.13
N ASN A 78 -14.12 -12.25 11.04
CA ASN A 78 -13.38 -13.01 12.07
C ASN A 78 -12.36 -12.18 12.85
N ASN A 79 -12.27 -10.87 12.58
CA ASN A 79 -11.31 -9.96 13.21
C ASN A 79 -11.99 -8.67 13.68
N ASN A 80 -11.34 -7.94 14.56
CA ASN A 80 -11.89 -6.71 15.14
C ASN A 80 -11.51 -5.50 14.26
N VAL A 81 -11.98 -5.47 13.02
CA VAL A 81 -11.78 -4.31 12.12
C VAL A 81 -12.67 -3.16 12.54
N ARG A 82 -12.11 -1.94 12.60
CA ARG A 82 -12.82 -0.71 12.95
C ARG A 82 -12.88 0.31 11.81
N GLU A 83 -11.77 0.44 11.08
CA GLU A 83 -11.64 1.45 10.03
C GLU A 83 -11.27 0.78 8.70
N PHE A 84 -11.99 1.10 7.66
CA PHE A 84 -11.71 0.69 6.29
C PHE A 84 -11.60 1.91 5.39
N PHE A 85 -10.47 2.05 4.70
CA PHE A 85 -10.19 3.16 3.81
C PHE A 85 -10.15 2.67 2.36
N SER A 86 -10.88 3.32 1.48
CA SER A 86 -10.97 2.90 0.07
C SER A 86 -11.45 4.03 -0.83
N SER A 87 -11.35 3.82 -2.14
CA SER A 87 -11.95 4.73 -3.11
C SER A 87 -13.47 4.55 -3.22
N GLU A 88 -14.15 5.52 -3.83
CA GLU A 88 -15.58 5.49 -4.15
C GLU A 88 -16.02 4.26 -5.00
N LYS A 89 -15.07 3.55 -5.62
CA LYS A 89 -15.36 2.32 -6.38
C LYS A 89 -15.93 1.20 -5.50
N ILE A 90 -15.77 1.29 -4.18
CA ILE A 90 -16.40 0.36 -3.22
C ILE A 90 -17.92 0.34 -3.38
N ASN A 91 -18.54 1.43 -3.84
CA ASN A 91 -19.99 1.52 -4.04
C ASN A 91 -20.53 0.47 -5.04
N LYS A 92 -19.65 -0.14 -5.84
CA LYS A 92 -19.97 -1.25 -6.76
C LYS A 92 -19.84 -2.63 -6.10
N ARG A 93 -19.49 -2.70 -4.80
CA ARG A 93 -19.20 -3.92 -4.04
C ARG A 93 -20.23 -4.14 -2.92
N SER A 94 -21.48 -4.41 -3.31
CA SER A 94 -22.62 -4.48 -2.38
C SER A 94 -22.43 -5.46 -1.21
N GLU A 95 -21.82 -6.63 -1.46
CA GLU A 95 -21.53 -7.63 -0.42
C GLU A 95 -20.49 -7.12 0.59
N LEU A 96 -19.43 -6.45 0.11
CA LEU A 96 -18.43 -5.85 0.99
C LEU A 96 -19.04 -4.71 1.82
N ILE A 97 -19.83 -3.83 1.22
CA ILE A 97 -20.55 -2.76 1.93
C ILE A 97 -21.48 -3.34 3.01
N LYS A 98 -22.21 -4.41 2.67
CA LYS A 98 -23.05 -5.10 3.63
C LYS A 98 -22.24 -5.64 4.80
N CYS A 99 -21.13 -6.34 4.53
CA CYS A 99 -20.24 -6.87 5.55
C CYS A 99 -19.68 -5.78 6.47
N LEU A 100 -19.21 -4.65 5.90
CA LEU A 100 -18.70 -3.51 6.68
C LEU A 100 -19.76 -2.97 7.64
N LYS A 101 -21.01 -2.80 7.16
CA LYS A 101 -22.15 -2.34 7.99
C LYS A 101 -22.50 -3.33 9.11
N GLU A 102 -22.60 -4.62 8.80
CA GLU A 102 -22.94 -5.67 9.76
C GLU A 102 -21.90 -5.81 10.87
N ASN A 103 -20.63 -5.50 10.58
CA ASN A 103 -19.55 -5.50 11.55
C ASN A 103 -19.27 -4.12 12.18
N ASN A 104 -20.10 -3.11 11.93
CA ASN A 104 -19.93 -1.73 12.42
C ASN A 104 -18.56 -1.11 12.06
N VAL A 105 -18.02 -1.45 10.89
CA VAL A 105 -16.76 -0.90 10.38
C VAL A 105 -17.01 0.48 9.77
N SER A 106 -16.27 1.49 10.22
CA SER A 106 -16.27 2.83 9.63
C SER A 106 -15.66 2.78 8.22
N CYS A 107 -16.39 3.23 7.22
CA CYS A 107 -15.94 3.22 5.83
C CYS A 107 -15.54 4.63 5.37
N ASN A 108 -14.24 4.86 5.25
CA ASN A 108 -13.64 6.13 4.88
C ASN A 108 -13.41 6.19 3.36
N ILE A 109 -14.27 6.91 2.65
CA ILE A 109 -14.23 7.01 1.19
C ILE A 109 -13.33 8.17 0.75
N ILE A 110 -12.37 7.86 -0.10
CA ILE A 110 -11.48 8.82 -0.75
C ILE A 110 -12.00 9.05 -2.19
N GLU A 111 -12.32 10.28 -2.48
CA GLU A 111 -12.82 10.72 -3.78
C GLU A 111 -11.66 11.18 -4.67
N LYS A 112 -11.93 11.35 -5.98
CA LYS A 112 -10.92 11.80 -6.95
C LYS A 112 -10.40 13.22 -6.73
N GLN A 113 -10.98 13.99 -5.82
CA GLN A 113 -10.63 15.40 -5.62
C GLN A 113 -10.02 15.64 -4.25
N GLY A 114 -8.84 16.25 -4.26
CA GLY A 114 -8.17 16.74 -3.08
C GLY A 114 -7.59 15.65 -2.18
N LYS A 115 -7.00 16.11 -1.10
CA LYS A 115 -6.45 15.29 -0.02
C LYS A 115 -7.46 15.21 1.11
N LYS A 116 -7.73 14.02 1.61
CA LYS A 116 -8.53 13.79 2.82
C LYS A 116 -7.63 13.45 3.99
N ASN A 117 -7.95 13.98 5.14
CA ASN A 117 -7.21 13.73 6.37
C ASN A 117 -8.14 13.08 7.39
N PHE A 118 -7.64 12.04 8.04
CA PHE A 118 -8.32 11.27 9.07
C PHE A 118 -7.41 11.13 10.28
N LYS A 119 -7.97 10.77 11.42
CA LYS A 119 -7.21 10.48 12.64
C LYS A 119 -7.58 9.11 13.19
N VAL A 120 -6.57 8.26 13.37
CA VAL A 120 -6.70 6.93 13.97
C VAL A 120 -5.88 6.89 15.25
N GLY A 121 -6.52 7.20 16.37
CA GLY A 121 -5.81 7.45 17.63
C GLY A 121 -4.83 8.62 17.49
N ASN A 122 -3.53 8.36 17.72
CA ASN A 122 -2.47 9.36 17.59
C ASN A 122 -1.84 9.40 16.18
N VAL A 123 -2.32 8.59 15.25
CA VAL A 123 -1.80 8.53 13.88
C VAL A 123 -2.66 9.39 12.96
N ASP A 124 -2.04 10.32 12.23
CA ASP A 124 -2.68 11.03 11.15
C ASP A 124 -2.59 10.19 9.86
N VAL A 125 -3.74 9.94 9.24
CA VAL A 125 -3.89 9.24 7.97
C VAL A 125 -4.33 10.24 6.93
N SER A 126 -3.45 10.54 5.98
CA SER A 126 -3.82 11.37 4.82
C SER A 126 -3.91 10.48 3.58
N ALA A 127 -4.88 10.74 2.74
CA ALA A 127 -5.10 9.99 1.51
C ALA A 127 -5.44 10.92 0.35
N PHE A 128 -4.89 10.63 -0.83
CA PHE A 128 -5.18 11.38 -2.05
C PHE A 128 -5.18 10.47 -3.28
N TYR A 129 -5.94 10.86 -4.26
CA TYR A 129 -6.06 10.17 -5.53
C TYR A 129 -4.85 10.39 -6.44
N THR A 130 -4.46 9.34 -7.16
CA THR A 130 -3.69 9.43 -8.41
C THR A 130 -4.34 8.53 -9.46
N PRO A 131 -4.18 8.81 -10.77
CA PRO A 131 -4.43 7.80 -11.78
C PRO A 131 -3.58 6.56 -11.53
N HIS A 132 -4.03 5.42 -11.99
CA HIS A 132 -3.23 4.19 -11.97
C HIS A 132 -2.20 4.20 -13.11
N LEU A 133 -1.04 3.60 -12.87
CA LEU A 133 -0.01 3.37 -13.89
C LEU A 133 -0.57 2.64 -15.11
N GLY A 134 -0.18 3.13 -16.30
CA GLY A 134 -0.51 2.51 -17.58
C GLY A 134 -1.83 2.95 -18.18
N GLU A 135 -1.79 3.32 -19.48
CA GLU A 135 -2.92 3.89 -20.23
C GLU A 135 -4.19 3.02 -20.21
N ILE A 136 -4.03 1.69 -20.20
CA ILE A 136 -5.15 0.74 -20.15
C ILE A 136 -5.88 0.77 -18.79
N TYR A 137 -5.27 1.31 -17.75
CA TYR A 137 -5.79 1.39 -16.39
C TYR A 137 -6.16 2.81 -15.95
N LYS A 138 -6.20 3.78 -16.87
CA LYS A 138 -6.47 5.20 -16.57
C LYS A 138 -7.77 5.47 -15.81
N ASP A 139 -8.76 4.56 -15.92
CA ASP A 139 -10.02 4.65 -15.20
C ASP A 139 -9.99 3.99 -13.81
N VAL A 140 -8.87 3.36 -13.44
CA VAL A 140 -8.66 2.81 -12.11
C VAL A 140 -8.26 3.92 -11.17
N ILE A 141 -8.96 4.03 -10.06
CA ILE A 141 -8.65 4.97 -8.98
C ILE A 141 -7.59 4.33 -8.10
N ASN A 142 -6.39 4.89 -8.08
CA ASN A 142 -5.37 4.54 -7.11
C ASN A 142 -5.34 5.58 -5.98
N ILE A 143 -5.24 5.14 -4.75
CA ILE A 143 -5.13 5.99 -3.56
C ILE A 143 -3.72 5.87 -3.00
N CYS A 144 -3.05 7.01 -2.88
CA CYS A 144 -1.81 7.15 -2.12
C CYS A 144 -2.16 7.44 -0.66
N TYR A 145 -1.41 6.84 0.27
CA TYR A 145 -1.59 7.05 1.71
C TYR A 145 -0.35 7.64 2.34
N ILE A 146 -0.53 8.59 3.24
CA ILE A 146 0.51 9.07 4.15
C ILE A 146 0.09 8.66 5.56
N LEU A 147 0.93 7.90 6.24
CA LEU A 147 0.78 7.61 7.66
C LEU A 147 1.82 8.39 8.44
N LYS A 148 1.36 9.21 9.39
CA LYS A 148 2.21 10.08 10.19
C LYS A 148 1.96 9.86 11.68
N GLY A 149 2.99 9.43 12.38
CA GLY A 149 3.06 9.42 13.83
C GLY A 149 3.76 10.67 14.37
N GLU A 150 4.16 10.63 15.63
CA GLU A 150 4.80 11.77 16.29
C GLU A 150 6.09 12.23 15.58
N ASN A 151 6.95 11.29 15.20
CA ASN A 151 8.28 11.58 14.68
C ASN A 151 8.56 11.08 13.27
N LYS A 152 7.64 10.32 12.68
CA LYS A 152 7.85 9.66 11.39
C LYS A 152 6.62 9.74 10.49
N SER A 153 6.88 9.96 9.21
CA SER A 153 5.87 10.01 8.15
C SER A 153 6.30 9.13 6.97
N VAL A 154 5.40 8.31 6.49
CA VAL A 154 5.65 7.40 5.35
C VAL A 154 4.56 7.57 4.30
N LEU A 155 4.98 7.70 3.05
CA LEU A 155 4.12 7.77 1.87
C LEU A 155 4.10 6.42 1.15
N PHE A 156 2.93 5.90 0.86
CA PHE A 156 2.69 4.72 0.03
C PHE A 156 2.02 5.15 -1.28
N ILE A 157 2.68 4.94 -2.41
CA ILE A 157 2.19 5.36 -3.73
C ILE A 157 1.35 4.26 -4.38
N ALA A 158 1.59 3.00 -4.01
CA ALA A 158 1.00 1.82 -4.67
C ALA A 158 1.24 1.87 -6.19
N ASP A 159 0.21 1.66 -7.01
CA ASP A 159 0.31 1.70 -8.47
C ASP A 159 -0.01 3.07 -9.07
N GLY A 160 0.25 4.14 -8.31
CA GLY A 160 0.04 5.51 -8.76
C GLY A 160 0.90 5.90 -9.98
N ASP A 161 0.31 6.68 -10.88
CA ASP A 161 1.00 7.23 -12.06
C ASP A 161 1.96 8.37 -11.65
N TYR A 162 2.90 8.68 -12.52
CA TYR A 162 3.94 9.72 -12.36
C TYR A 162 3.52 11.04 -12.98
N GLN A 163 2.32 11.53 -12.68
CA GLN A 163 1.84 12.87 -12.99
C GLN A 163 2.16 13.80 -11.82
N GLU A 164 3.07 14.75 -12.05
CA GLU A 164 3.67 15.57 -10.99
C GLU A 164 2.66 16.41 -10.21
N GLU A 165 1.61 16.88 -10.87
CA GLU A 165 0.57 17.74 -10.29
C GLU A 165 -0.09 17.11 -9.06
N PHE A 166 -0.37 15.80 -9.10
CA PHE A 166 -0.98 15.11 -7.95
C PHE A 166 -0.07 15.09 -6.73
N PHE A 167 1.23 15.03 -6.92
CA PHE A 167 2.20 15.04 -5.82
C PHE A 167 2.48 16.46 -5.32
N ILE A 168 2.61 17.43 -6.19
CA ILE A 168 2.82 18.83 -5.82
C ILE A 168 1.67 19.32 -4.95
N ASP A 169 0.43 19.14 -5.41
CA ASP A 169 -0.77 19.64 -4.73
C ASP A 169 -0.99 18.99 -3.35
N ASN A 170 -0.62 17.71 -3.22
CA ASN A 170 -0.92 16.94 -2.02
C ASN A 170 0.25 16.85 -1.01
N LEU A 171 1.49 17.15 -1.42
CA LEU A 171 2.68 17.02 -0.60
C LEU A 171 3.37 18.33 -0.23
N ALA A 172 2.81 19.50 -0.62
CA ALA A 172 3.43 20.81 -0.49
C ALA A 172 4.00 21.12 0.92
N ASN A 173 3.40 20.58 1.99
CA ASN A 173 3.79 20.83 3.38
C ASN A 173 4.12 19.54 4.14
N GLU A 174 4.38 18.45 3.42
CA GLU A 174 4.69 17.15 4.05
C GLU A 174 6.20 16.94 4.11
N ASN A 175 6.66 16.48 5.26
CA ASN A 175 8.01 15.94 5.41
C ASN A 175 7.93 14.42 5.43
N ILE A 176 8.43 13.74 4.41
CA ILE A 176 8.32 12.30 4.21
C ILE A 176 9.65 11.63 4.59
N ASN A 177 9.67 10.79 5.63
CA ASN A 177 10.87 10.05 5.99
C ASN A 177 11.10 8.85 5.07
N ALA A 178 10.04 8.16 4.64
CA ALA A 178 10.18 7.09 3.66
C ALA A 178 9.05 7.11 2.64
N VAL A 179 9.34 6.71 1.40
CA VAL A 179 8.37 6.53 0.34
C VAL A 179 8.45 5.10 -0.21
N PHE A 180 7.28 4.46 -0.35
CA PHE A 180 7.14 3.13 -0.93
C PHE A 180 6.63 3.23 -2.35
N VAL A 181 7.38 2.63 -3.30
CA VAL A 181 7.13 2.73 -4.74
C VAL A 181 7.26 1.38 -5.44
N THR A 182 6.57 1.21 -6.56
CA THR A 182 6.76 0.06 -7.43
C THR A 182 8.07 0.15 -8.22
N PRO A 183 8.62 -0.99 -8.71
CA PRO A 183 9.78 -0.97 -9.62
C PRO A 183 9.55 -0.12 -10.87
N ILE A 184 8.32 -0.10 -11.39
CA ILE A 184 7.95 0.68 -12.59
C ILE A 184 8.03 2.18 -12.30
N PHE A 185 7.51 2.62 -11.15
CA PHE A 185 7.61 4.03 -10.74
C PHE A 185 9.08 4.45 -10.59
N PHE A 186 9.89 3.64 -9.91
CA PHE A 186 11.31 3.91 -9.70
C PHE A 186 12.11 3.92 -11.01
N ASN A 187 11.85 2.99 -11.93
CA ASN A 187 12.55 2.90 -13.21
C ASN A 187 12.23 4.07 -14.14
N ASN A 188 11.04 4.65 -14.05
CA ASN A 188 10.61 5.74 -14.92
C ASN A 188 11.33 7.05 -14.61
N LYS A 189 11.76 7.79 -15.65
CA LYS A 189 12.44 9.09 -15.50
C LYS A 189 11.57 10.13 -14.79
N LYS A 190 10.26 10.18 -15.09
CA LYS A 190 9.32 11.09 -14.42
C LYS A 190 9.11 10.68 -12.95
N GLY A 191 8.94 9.37 -12.68
CA GLY A 191 8.83 8.85 -11.32
C GLY A 191 10.02 9.25 -10.46
N ARG A 192 11.25 9.07 -10.96
CA ARG A 192 12.46 9.53 -10.25
C ARG A 192 12.53 11.05 -10.06
N ALA A 193 12.09 11.84 -11.05
CA ALA A 193 12.03 13.29 -10.90
C ALA A 193 11.07 13.68 -9.74
N ILE A 194 9.95 13.01 -9.61
CA ILE A 194 9.00 13.19 -8.49
C ILE A 194 9.68 12.83 -7.16
N LEU A 195 10.37 11.68 -7.09
CA LEU A 195 11.09 11.26 -5.88
C LEU A 195 12.15 12.29 -5.45
N GLU A 196 12.93 12.77 -6.41
CA GLU A 196 14.06 13.68 -6.18
C GLU A 196 13.63 15.13 -5.86
N ASN A 197 12.65 15.65 -6.60
CA ASN A 197 12.34 17.08 -6.58
C ASN A 197 11.10 17.43 -5.74
N ILE A 198 10.15 16.49 -5.58
CA ILE A 198 8.87 16.75 -4.93
C ILE A 198 8.79 16.02 -3.58
N ILE A 199 8.93 14.69 -3.57
CA ILE A 199 8.78 13.90 -2.35
C ILE A 199 9.96 14.07 -1.41
N ARG A 200 11.18 13.97 -1.91
CA ARG A 200 12.45 14.18 -1.17
C ARG A 200 12.57 13.36 0.11
N ALA A 201 12.06 12.14 0.10
CA ALA A 201 12.11 11.27 1.26
C ALA A 201 13.55 10.92 1.67
N GLU A 202 13.78 10.73 2.97
CA GLU A 202 15.08 10.27 3.50
C GLU A 202 15.43 8.86 3.02
N LYS A 203 14.41 8.03 2.78
CA LYS A 203 14.52 6.64 2.29
C LYS A 203 13.50 6.37 1.20
N THR A 204 13.93 5.70 0.13
CA THR A 204 13.04 5.14 -0.91
C THR A 204 13.01 3.62 -0.77
N VAL A 205 11.81 3.04 -0.69
CA VAL A 205 11.60 1.60 -0.59
C VAL A 205 10.93 1.12 -1.87
N ILE A 206 11.62 0.26 -2.61
CA ILE A 206 11.03 -0.42 -3.77
C ILE A 206 10.38 -1.70 -3.27
N TYR A 207 9.09 -1.84 -3.49
CA TYR A 207 8.29 -3.02 -3.13
C TYR A 207 7.38 -3.39 -4.29
N HIS A 208 6.36 -4.22 -4.08
CA HIS A 208 5.50 -4.72 -5.16
C HIS A 208 6.30 -5.58 -6.15
N ILE A 209 7.12 -6.46 -5.58
CA ILE A 209 7.96 -7.42 -6.28
C ILE A 209 7.52 -8.81 -5.84
N PRO A 210 7.28 -9.75 -6.77
CA PRO A 210 6.97 -11.13 -6.39
C PRO A 210 8.06 -11.72 -5.50
N PHE A 211 7.69 -12.63 -4.60
CA PHE A 211 8.66 -13.42 -3.85
C PHE A 211 9.52 -14.26 -4.80
N GLU A 212 10.69 -14.68 -4.35
CA GLU A 212 11.69 -15.35 -5.20
C GLU A 212 11.11 -16.54 -5.99
N GLU A 213 10.28 -17.37 -5.36
CA GLU A 213 9.64 -18.52 -5.99
C GLU A 213 8.63 -18.17 -7.10
N ASP A 214 8.07 -16.96 -7.07
CA ASP A 214 7.06 -16.47 -8.03
C ASP A 214 7.65 -15.50 -9.06
N ASP A 215 8.87 -14.96 -8.84
CA ASP A 215 9.50 -13.93 -9.67
C ASP A 215 10.08 -14.48 -10.99
N LYS A 216 9.24 -15.09 -11.80
CA LYS A 216 9.60 -15.65 -13.11
C LYS A 216 10.10 -14.62 -14.13
N LYS A 217 9.81 -13.34 -13.90
CA LYS A 217 10.22 -12.24 -14.78
C LYS A 217 11.40 -11.45 -14.26
N HIS A 218 12.02 -11.91 -13.17
CA HIS A 218 13.20 -11.31 -12.56
C HIS A 218 13.05 -9.83 -12.17
N TYR A 219 11.88 -9.46 -11.67
CA TYR A 219 11.59 -8.09 -11.22
C TYR A 219 12.55 -7.62 -10.13
N TYR A 220 12.93 -8.51 -9.20
CA TYR A 220 13.94 -8.21 -8.19
C TYR A 220 15.29 -7.82 -8.80
N GLN A 221 15.77 -8.59 -9.79
CA GLN A 221 17.04 -8.28 -10.45
C GLN A 221 16.98 -6.96 -11.22
N ILE A 222 15.83 -6.63 -11.81
CA ILE A 222 15.60 -5.35 -12.47
C ILE A 222 15.65 -4.22 -11.44
N ALA A 223 14.93 -4.34 -10.33
CA ALA A 223 14.91 -3.35 -9.25
C ALA A 223 16.31 -3.14 -8.65
N LEU A 224 17.06 -4.23 -8.41
CA LEU A 224 18.42 -4.19 -7.90
C LEU A 224 19.39 -3.50 -8.86
N ARG A 225 19.30 -3.79 -10.15
CA ARG A 225 20.09 -3.11 -11.19
C ARG A 225 19.78 -1.61 -11.21
N ASP A 226 18.51 -1.26 -11.19
CA ASP A 226 18.07 0.13 -11.32
C ASP A 226 18.38 0.92 -10.04
N SER A 227 18.29 0.34 -8.85
CA SER A 227 18.70 0.97 -7.59
C SER A 227 20.21 1.31 -7.60
N LYS A 228 21.04 0.40 -8.12
CA LYS A 228 22.48 0.65 -8.31
C LYS A 228 22.75 1.72 -9.36
N ARG A 229 22.03 1.68 -10.49
CA ARG A 229 22.20 2.62 -11.61
C ARG A 229 21.86 4.06 -11.22
N PHE A 230 20.84 4.24 -10.40
CA PHE A 230 20.31 5.56 -10.05
C PHE A 230 20.66 5.99 -8.60
N LYS A 231 21.64 5.33 -7.96
CA LYS A 231 22.02 5.57 -6.56
C LYS A 231 22.47 7.02 -6.26
N GLU A 232 23.02 7.73 -7.25
CA GLU A 232 23.44 9.13 -7.09
C GLU A 232 22.23 10.07 -7.16
N GLN A 233 21.19 9.70 -7.91
CA GLN A 233 19.96 10.47 -8.03
C GLN A 233 19.03 10.20 -6.85
N ILE A 234 18.79 8.90 -6.53
CA ILE A 234 17.91 8.48 -5.43
C ILE A 234 18.76 7.74 -4.40
N LYS A 235 19.15 8.47 -3.38
CA LYS A 235 19.96 7.95 -2.28
C LYS A 235 19.11 7.09 -1.33
N ASN A 236 19.79 6.21 -0.56
CA ASN A 236 19.16 5.41 0.48
C ASN A 236 17.95 4.59 -0.01
N THR A 237 18.18 3.79 -1.08
CA THR A 237 17.16 2.90 -1.65
C THR A 237 17.27 1.51 -1.04
N GLU A 238 16.16 0.97 -0.55
CA GLU A 238 16.00 -0.40 -0.04
C GLU A 238 14.97 -1.17 -0.86
N ILE A 239 15.08 -2.50 -0.94
CA ILE A 239 14.17 -3.35 -1.73
C ILE A 239 13.50 -4.36 -0.79
N LEU A 240 12.17 -4.41 -0.80
CA LEU A 240 11.37 -5.43 -0.12
C LEU A 240 10.89 -6.47 -1.15
N HIS A 241 11.28 -7.75 -0.96
CA HIS A 241 10.91 -8.86 -1.84
C HIS A 241 10.89 -10.22 -1.13
N VAL A 242 11.20 -10.26 0.16
CA VAL A 242 11.21 -11.50 0.95
C VAL A 242 9.99 -11.53 1.87
N LYS A 243 9.36 -12.72 1.99
CA LYS A 243 8.23 -12.93 2.92
C LYS A 243 8.59 -12.48 4.32
N GLU A 244 7.69 -11.73 4.94
CA GLU A 244 7.85 -11.18 6.28
C GLU A 244 9.12 -10.33 6.48
N GLN A 245 9.72 -9.83 5.39
CA GLN A 245 10.82 -8.89 5.48
C GLN A 245 10.36 -7.62 6.22
N LEU A 246 11.11 -7.26 7.26
CA LEU A 246 10.85 -6.09 8.11
C LEU A 246 11.77 -4.94 7.70
N ILE A 247 11.18 -3.76 7.60
CA ILE A 247 11.91 -2.49 7.52
C ILE A 247 11.53 -1.59 8.70
N ILE A 248 12.50 -0.84 9.21
CA ILE A 248 12.32 0.14 10.27
C ILE A 248 12.59 1.53 9.68
N ILE A 249 11.64 2.46 9.91
CA ILE A 249 11.71 3.85 9.48
C ILE A 249 11.90 4.75 10.70
#